data_0ec3d5ba02c5887c4da9b3d4d19823dc
#
_entry.id   0ec3d5ba02c5887c4da9b3d4d19823dc
#
_cell.length_a   1.000
_cell.length_b   1.000
_cell.length_c   1.000
_cell.angle_alpha   90.00
_cell.angle_beta   90.00
_cell.angle_gamma   90.00
#
_symmetry.space_group_name_H-M   'P 1'
#
loop_
_entity.id
_entity.type
_entity.pdbx_description
1 polymer ?
#
loop_
_entity_poly.entity_id
_entity_poly.type
_entity_poly.pdbx_seq_one_letter_code
_entity_poly.pdbx_strand_id
1 'polypeptide(L)'
;KYDGLILDPPKYGRGPNGEIWDFYNDLPILLKLITQILTPEPIFIILNSYAIRSSHLALHFALNETMKGFSGKVESGELSIVEDQEDPRQINTAIFARWEQ
;
A
#
# COMPACT_ATOMS: atom_id res chain seq x y z
N LYS A 1 -10.31 4.88 16.08
CA LYS A 1 -10.04 5.62 14.84
C LYS A 1 -8.57 6.01 14.79
N TYR A 2 -8.01 6.04 13.59
CA TYR A 2 -6.60 6.31 13.34
C TYR A 2 -6.45 7.46 12.36
N ASP A 3 -5.44 8.30 12.59
CA ASP A 3 -5.09 9.42 11.71
C ASP A 3 -4.17 8.99 10.56
N GLY A 4 -3.45 7.89 10.75
CA GLY A 4 -2.55 7.35 9.73
C GLY A 4 -2.44 5.85 9.80
N LEU A 5 -2.20 5.22 8.65
CA LEU A 5 -2.04 3.78 8.53
C LEU A 5 -0.83 3.44 7.65
N ILE A 6 -0.11 2.42 8.08
CA ILE A 6 0.92 1.79 7.26
C ILE A 6 0.51 0.34 7.03
N LEU A 7 0.37 -0.05 5.77
CA LEU A 7 -0.08 -1.36 5.34
C LEU A 7 1.04 -2.04 4.54
N ASP A 8 1.40 -3.23 4.98
CA ASP A 8 2.44 -4.04 4.31
C ASP A 8 1.96 -5.50 4.22
N PRO A 9 0.85 -5.76 3.49
CA PRO A 9 0.31 -7.09 3.39
C PRO A 9 1.19 -8.00 2.55
N PRO A 10 1.31 -9.30 2.91
CA PRO A 10 2.04 -10.26 2.12
C PRO A 10 1.30 -10.59 0.82
N LYS A 11 2.01 -11.21 -0.14
CA LYS A 11 1.38 -11.74 -1.36
C LYS A 11 0.36 -12.83 -1.03
N TYR A 12 0.71 -13.71 -0.08
CA TYR A 12 -0.10 -14.84 0.34
C TYR A 12 0.13 -15.14 1.82
N GLY A 13 -0.91 -15.59 2.50
CA GLY A 13 -0.80 -16.01 3.90
C GLY A 13 -1.95 -16.90 4.33
N ARG A 14 -1.77 -17.55 5.47
CA ARG A 14 -2.79 -18.37 6.11
C ARG A 14 -3.00 -17.95 7.55
N GLY A 15 -4.25 -17.89 7.97
CA GLY A 15 -4.62 -17.67 9.36
C GLY A 15 -4.66 -18.98 10.17
N PRO A 16 -4.80 -18.87 11.49
CA PRO A 16 -4.75 -20.00 12.42
C PRO A 16 -5.93 -20.97 12.27
N ASN A 17 -7.04 -20.54 11.69
CA ASN A 17 -8.25 -21.34 11.50
C ASN A 17 -8.48 -21.71 10.01
N GLY A 18 -7.42 -21.69 9.20
CA GLY A 18 -7.51 -22.04 7.78
C GLY A 18 -7.91 -20.87 6.86
N GLU A 19 -8.00 -19.65 7.39
CA GLU A 19 -8.23 -18.47 6.57
C GLU A 19 -7.10 -18.31 5.56
N ILE A 20 -7.44 -17.87 4.35
CA ILE A 20 -6.49 -17.61 3.28
C ILE A 20 -6.49 -16.14 2.95
N TRP A 21 -5.30 -15.53 2.92
CA TRP A 21 -5.04 -14.23 2.35
C TRP A 21 -4.39 -14.40 0.99
N ASP A 22 -4.98 -13.80 -0.02
CA ASP A 22 -4.42 -13.64 -1.37
C ASP A 22 -4.45 -12.16 -1.73
N PHE A 23 -3.29 -11.58 -2.03
CA PHE A 23 -3.16 -10.14 -2.26
C PHE A 23 -4.13 -9.62 -3.33
N TYR A 24 -4.22 -10.30 -4.46
CA TYR A 24 -5.03 -9.81 -5.59
C TYR A 24 -6.54 -9.85 -5.30
N ASN A 25 -6.98 -10.87 -4.56
CA ASN A 25 -8.40 -11.03 -4.24
C ASN A 25 -8.82 -10.22 -3.02
N ASP A 26 -7.93 -10.10 -2.02
CA ASP A 26 -8.29 -9.58 -0.70
C ASP A 26 -7.90 -8.12 -0.48
N LEU A 27 -6.98 -7.55 -1.27
CA LEU A 27 -6.60 -6.15 -1.12
C LEU A 27 -7.79 -5.19 -1.22
N PRO A 28 -8.72 -5.33 -2.18
CA PRO A 28 -9.89 -4.45 -2.25
C PRO A 28 -10.75 -4.49 -1.00
N ILE A 29 -10.87 -5.67 -0.37
CA ILE A 29 -11.62 -5.85 0.88
C ILE A 29 -10.90 -5.15 2.02
N LEU A 30 -9.58 -5.34 2.14
CA LEU A 30 -8.77 -4.66 3.15
C LEU A 30 -8.88 -3.14 3.02
N LEU A 31 -8.74 -2.61 1.82
CA LEU A 31 -8.83 -1.17 1.57
C LEU A 31 -10.21 -0.59 1.94
N LYS A 32 -11.27 -1.35 1.69
CA LYS A 32 -12.61 -0.96 2.13
C LYS A 32 -12.72 -0.95 3.66
N LEU A 33 -12.12 -1.92 4.34
CA LEU A 33 -12.16 -1.99 5.80
C LEU A 33 -11.39 -0.85 6.47
N ILE A 34 -10.24 -0.45 5.91
CA ILE A 34 -9.44 0.63 6.52
C ILE A 34 -10.20 1.96 6.59
N THR A 35 -11.07 2.25 5.63
CA THR A 35 -11.85 3.49 5.67
C THR A 35 -12.77 3.57 6.89
N GLN A 36 -13.14 2.43 7.45
CA GLN A 36 -14.02 2.36 8.63
C GLN A 36 -13.29 2.68 9.94
N ILE A 37 -11.97 2.56 9.94
CA ILE A 37 -11.15 2.81 11.13
C ILE A 37 -10.39 4.13 11.09
N LEU A 38 -10.45 4.85 9.98
CA LEU A 38 -9.87 6.19 9.86
C LEU A 38 -10.71 7.24 10.60
N THR A 39 -10.04 8.27 11.09
CA THR A 39 -10.70 9.48 11.55
C THR A 39 -11.33 10.21 10.35
N PRO A 40 -12.24 11.18 10.58
CA PRO A 40 -12.80 11.99 9.49
C PRO A 40 -11.77 12.81 8.70
N GLU A 41 -10.64 13.13 9.34
CA GLU A 41 -9.55 13.91 8.73
C GLU A 41 -8.21 13.16 8.88
N PRO A 42 -8.03 12.04 8.16
CA PRO A 42 -6.79 11.27 8.25
C PRO A 42 -5.63 12.05 7.64
N ILE A 43 -4.43 11.77 8.11
CA ILE A 43 -3.20 12.46 7.69
C ILE A 43 -2.53 11.72 6.55
N PHE A 44 -2.37 10.39 6.66
CA PHE A 44 -1.70 9.60 5.63
C PHE A 44 -2.13 8.14 5.62
N ILE A 45 -1.92 7.51 4.47
CA ILE A 45 -1.94 6.05 4.31
C ILE A 45 -0.75 5.66 3.45
N ILE A 46 0.03 4.68 3.90
CA ILE A 46 1.12 4.10 3.14
C ILE A 46 0.80 2.64 2.88
N LEU A 47 0.79 2.26 1.61
CA LEU A 47 0.56 0.89 1.17
C LEU A 47 1.80 0.39 0.44
N ASN A 48 2.47 -0.60 1.01
CA ASN A 48 3.61 -1.27 0.38
C ASN A 48 3.22 -2.65 -0.11
N SER A 49 3.89 -3.11 -1.14
CA SER A 49 3.79 -4.49 -1.58
C SER A 49 5.09 -4.96 -2.21
N TYR A 50 5.46 -6.21 -1.93
CA TYR A 50 6.63 -6.85 -2.49
C TYR A 50 6.28 -8.21 -3.10
N ALA A 51 7.14 -8.72 -3.97
CA ALA A 51 6.99 -10.03 -4.60
C ALA A 51 5.65 -10.22 -5.35
N ILE A 52 5.04 -9.14 -5.81
CA ILE A 52 3.85 -9.20 -6.67
C ILE A 52 4.24 -8.84 -8.10
N ARG A 53 3.50 -9.43 -9.05
CA ARG A 53 3.64 -9.12 -10.48
C ARG A 53 2.64 -8.04 -10.88
N SER A 54 2.90 -6.82 -10.44
CA SER A 54 2.02 -5.69 -10.71
C SER A 54 2.82 -4.40 -10.75
N SER A 55 2.32 -3.42 -11.46
CA SER A 55 2.83 -2.06 -11.43
C SER A 55 2.41 -1.36 -10.14
N HIS A 56 3.23 -0.41 -9.67
CA HIS A 56 2.82 0.50 -8.59
C HIS A 56 1.55 1.28 -8.94
N LEU A 57 1.24 1.45 -10.23
CA LEU A 57 0.01 2.11 -10.67
C LEU A 57 -1.25 1.35 -10.25
N ALA A 58 -1.19 0.02 -10.11
CA ALA A 58 -2.30 -0.75 -9.57
C ALA A 58 -2.60 -0.36 -8.12
N LEU A 59 -1.57 -0.21 -7.29
CA LEU A 59 -1.70 0.28 -5.92
C LEU A 59 -2.18 1.73 -5.89
N HIS A 60 -1.63 2.56 -6.77
CA HIS A 60 -1.99 3.97 -6.91
C HIS A 60 -3.50 4.14 -7.13
N PHE A 61 -4.04 3.48 -8.14
CA PHE A 61 -5.45 3.61 -8.48
C PHE A 61 -6.36 2.98 -7.43
N ALA A 62 -5.96 1.85 -6.84
CA ALA A 62 -6.72 1.22 -5.78
C ALA A 62 -6.82 2.14 -4.55
N LEU A 63 -5.71 2.74 -4.13
CA LEU A 63 -5.70 3.66 -2.99
C LEU A 63 -6.43 4.96 -3.31
N ASN A 64 -6.26 5.48 -4.51
CA ASN A 64 -6.96 6.70 -4.95
C ASN A 64 -8.48 6.51 -4.93
N GLU A 65 -8.97 5.39 -5.41
CA GLU A 65 -10.40 5.08 -5.37
C GLU A 65 -10.91 4.90 -3.93
N THR A 66 -10.11 4.24 -3.09
CA THR A 66 -10.43 4.04 -1.67
C THR A 66 -10.59 5.36 -0.94
N MET A 67 -9.71 6.32 -1.22
CA MET A 67 -9.62 7.61 -0.50
C MET A 67 -10.39 8.74 -1.18
N LYS A 68 -11.22 8.43 -2.16
CA LYS A 68 -11.96 9.41 -2.97
C LYS A 68 -12.87 10.35 -2.17
N GLY A 69 -13.32 9.91 -1.00
CA GLY A 69 -14.14 10.72 -0.08
C GLY A 69 -13.34 11.65 0.84
N PHE A 70 -12.02 11.60 0.77
CA PHE A 70 -11.13 12.39 1.61
C PHE A 70 -10.34 13.40 0.77
N SER A 71 -10.04 14.56 1.36
CA SER A 71 -9.24 15.59 0.70
C SER A 71 -7.75 15.27 0.83
N GLY A 72 -7.13 14.87 -0.26
CA GLY A 72 -5.72 14.50 -0.31
C GLY A 72 -5.33 14.02 -1.69
N LYS A 73 -4.10 13.54 -1.82
CA LYS A 73 -3.55 13.05 -3.09
C LYS A 73 -2.76 11.77 -2.91
N VAL A 74 -2.65 10.99 -3.97
CA VAL A 74 -1.87 9.75 -4.02
C VAL A 74 -0.60 9.98 -4.83
N GLU A 75 0.52 9.49 -4.30
CA GLU A 75 1.77 9.30 -5.01
C GLU A 75 2.13 7.83 -4.99
N SER A 76 2.85 7.35 -6.00
CA SER A 76 3.27 5.95 -6.07
C SER A 76 4.59 5.81 -6.79
N GLY A 77 5.24 4.68 -6.58
CA GLY A 77 6.52 4.39 -7.20
C GLY A 77 7.12 3.11 -6.68
N GLU A 78 8.42 3.01 -6.88
CA GLU A 78 9.23 1.88 -6.43
C GLU A 78 10.11 2.29 -5.27
N LEU A 79 10.27 1.39 -4.30
CA LEU A 79 11.28 1.49 -3.27
C LEU A 79 12.51 0.72 -3.72
N SER A 80 13.67 1.33 -3.63
CA SER A 80 14.91 0.71 -4.02
C SER A 80 16.02 0.95 -3.00
N ILE A 81 16.96 0.00 -2.95
CA ILE A 81 18.23 0.18 -2.26
C ILE A 81 19.23 0.71 -3.28
N VAL A 82 19.91 1.78 -2.92
CA VAL A 82 20.90 2.46 -3.76
C VAL A 82 22.27 2.31 -3.12
N GLU A 83 23.28 1.93 -3.90
CA GLU A 83 24.65 1.87 -3.42
C GLU A 83 25.15 3.25 -2.99
N ASP A 84 25.90 3.29 -1.88
CA ASP A 84 26.57 4.50 -1.39
C ASP A 84 27.95 4.63 -2.08
N GLN A 85 27.94 4.96 -3.36
CA GLN A 85 29.15 5.15 -4.17
C GLN A 85 28.85 6.02 -5.40
N GLU A 86 29.93 6.46 -6.09
CA GLU A 86 29.84 7.08 -7.41
C GLU A 86 29.32 6.06 -8.42
N ASP A 87 28.40 6.45 -9.34
CA ASP A 87 27.68 5.56 -10.24
C ASP A 87 26.93 4.41 -9.50
N PRO A 88 26.01 4.75 -8.60
CA PRO A 88 25.38 3.75 -7.76
C PRO A 88 24.46 2.81 -8.56
N ARG A 89 24.53 1.52 -8.25
CA ARG A 89 23.53 0.54 -8.69
C ARG A 89 22.32 0.61 -7.76
N GLN A 90 21.17 0.20 -8.27
CA GLN A 90 19.92 0.16 -7.53
C GLN A 90 19.28 -1.22 -7.64
N ILE A 91 18.63 -1.64 -6.56
CA ILE A 91 17.80 -2.84 -6.51
C ILE A 91 16.42 -2.44 -6.05
N ASN A 92 15.40 -2.78 -6.85
CA ASN A 92 14.00 -2.66 -6.43
C ASN A 92 13.74 -3.62 -5.27
N THR A 93 13.08 -3.13 -4.21
CA THR A 93 12.68 -3.94 -3.05
C THR A 93 11.18 -4.10 -2.95
N ALA A 94 10.42 -3.10 -3.35
CA ALA A 94 8.97 -3.08 -3.24
C ALA A 94 8.37 -2.01 -4.15
N ILE A 95 7.08 -2.04 -4.30
CA ILE A 95 6.29 -0.93 -4.85
C ILE A 95 5.46 -0.32 -3.73
N PHE A 96 5.09 0.94 -3.87
CA PHE A 96 4.29 1.63 -2.87
C PHE A 96 3.25 2.56 -3.50
N ALA A 97 2.20 2.83 -2.76
CA ALA A 97 1.33 3.98 -2.95
C ALA A 97 1.15 4.69 -1.60
N ARG A 98 1.16 6.00 -1.62
CA ARG A 98 0.99 6.85 -0.44
C ARG A 98 -0.08 7.88 -0.71
N TRP A 99 -1.10 7.91 0.14
CA TRP A 99 -2.07 8.98 0.20
C TRP A 99 -1.71 9.90 1.36
N GLU A 100 -1.77 11.19 1.15
CA GLU A 100 -1.61 12.20 2.19
C GLU A 100 -2.56 13.38 1.97
N GLN A 101 -2.99 13.96 3.09
CA GLN A 101 -3.82 15.14 3.13
C GLN A 101 -3.12 16.39 2.56
#